data_61e6f3b1314039ae6c725f196e3c2485
#
_entry.id   61e6f3b1314039ae6c725f196e3c2485
#
_cell.length_a   1.000
_cell.length_b   1.000
_cell.length_c   1.000
_cell.angle_alpha   90.00
_cell.angle_beta   90.00
_cell.angle_gamma   90.00
#
_symmetry.space_group_name_H-M   'P 1'
#
loop_
_entity.id
_entity.type
_entity.pdbx_description
1 polymer ?
#
loop_
_entity_poly.entity_id
_entity_poly.type
_entity_poly.pdbx_seq_one_letter_code
_entity_poly.pdbx_strand_id
1 'polypeptide(L)'
;YLTENEMLNKKLKSLVDEEEQLDSETENIDYEKIAKIKSQILKVKERLKELEPLVSDVQVTIDDLARVIELWTGVPAAKIKESEFKKIGSLETALKKKIIGQDEAIALVAAAIKRNRAGITKRRRPASFIFVGPTGVGKTELVKVLAAELFDTVDPLIRLDMSEFMEKHAVSRIIGAPPGYVGYDEAGQLTEKVRRKPYSVILFDEIEKAHPDVMNILLQILDEGRITDAQGRTVNFENTVICMTSNAGSNDHNGIVGFNKAKDEVAKEKAIKALSEILRPEFLGRVDEIVVFHSLTKENLKQITALMLDELKEPLQEKGISFQYDDKATEWLANAAGEGRFGARDLRTKIRKEVEDKIAEILVDRYDQKLTMIGLTATDKLDFQVI
;
A
#
# COMPACT_ATOMS: atom_id res chain seq x y z
N TYR A 1 -8.43 34.19 -18.53
CA TYR A 1 -7.45 35.27 -18.76
C TYR A 1 -6.32 34.85 -19.69
N LEU A 2 -5.70 33.67 -19.54
CA LEU A 2 -4.64 33.16 -20.43
C LEU A 2 -5.13 33.01 -21.87
N THR A 3 -6.28 32.39 -22.09
CA THR A 3 -6.91 32.20 -23.40
C THR A 3 -7.32 33.55 -24.04
N GLU A 4 -7.81 34.48 -23.22
CA GLU A 4 -8.15 35.84 -23.66
C GLU A 4 -6.90 36.62 -24.08
N ASN A 5 -5.81 36.51 -23.32
CA ASN A 5 -4.52 37.12 -23.64
C ASN A 5 -3.94 36.57 -24.95
N GLU A 6 -3.94 35.26 -25.17
CA GLU A 6 -3.51 34.64 -26.43
C GLU A 6 -4.33 35.10 -27.63
N MET A 7 -5.65 35.18 -27.47
CA MET A 7 -6.54 35.67 -28.56
C MET A 7 -6.29 37.14 -28.87
N LEU A 8 -6.11 37.99 -27.86
CA LEU A 8 -5.82 39.41 -28.04
C LEU A 8 -4.44 39.66 -28.66
N ASN A 9 -3.43 38.87 -28.30
CA ASN A 9 -2.10 38.92 -28.90
C ASN A 9 -2.14 38.51 -30.40
N LYS A 10 -2.88 37.47 -30.77
CA LYS A 10 -3.12 37.10 -32.18
C LYS A 10 -3.83 38.20 -32.94
N LYS A 11 -4.86 38.80 -32.34
CA LYS A 11 -5.62 39.91 -32.93
C LYS A 11 -4.76 41.15 -33.07
N LEU A 12 -3.92 41.48 -32.11
CA LEU A 12 -2.98 42.60 -32.18
C LEU A 12 -2.03 42.43 -33.37
N LYS A 13 -1.46 41.22 -33.52
CA LYS A 13 -0.56 40.92 -34.62
C LYS A 13 -1.26 41.08 -35.98
N SER A 14 -2.47 40.57 -36.16
CA SER A 14 -3.23 40.71 -37.42
C SER A 14 -3.58 42.18 -37.75
N LEU A 15 -3.90 42.99 -36.74
CA LEU A 15 -4.19 44.42 -36.93
C LEU A 15 -2.94 45.24 -37.27
N VAL A 16 -1.77 44.86 -36.71
CA VAL A 16 -0.49 45.50 -37.05
C VAL A 16 -0.08 45.15 -38.50
N ASP A 17 -0.19 43.85 -38.87
CA ASP A 17 0.08 43.41 -40.25
C ASP A 17 -0.84 44.11 -41.27
N GLU A 18 -2.11 44.36 -40.92
CA GLU A 18 -3.09 45.09 -41.76
C GLU A 18 -2.77 46.59 -41.84
N GLU A 19 -2.31 47.22 -40.76
CA GLU A 19 -1.81 48.60 -40.74
C GLU A 19 -0.60 48.76 -41.66
N GLU A 20 0.40 47.85 -41.56
CA GLU A 20 1.60 47.90 -42.41
C GLU A 20 1.30 47.70 -43.89
N GLN A 21 0.31 46.85 -44.23
CA GLN A 21 -0.14 46.67 -45.62
C GLN A 21 -0.77 47.94 -46.22
N LEU A 22 -1.62 48.60 -45.44
CA LEU A 22 -2.31 49.86 -45.87
C LEU A 22 -1.32 51.03 -45.93
N ASP A 23 -0.30 51.11 -45.09
CA ASP A 23 0.74 52.13 -45.14
C ASP A 23 1.72 51.89 -46.32
N SER A 24 1.80 50.72 -46.90
CA SER A 24 2.66 50.36 -48.04
C SER A 24 1.98 50.65 -49.44
N GLU A 25 0.68 50.86 -49.48
CA GLU A 25 -0.07 51.20 -50.71
C GLU A 25 0.09 52.68 -51.05
N THR A 26 0.99 53.00 -51.94
CA THR A 26 1.44 54.37 -52.26
C THR A 26 0.49 55.18 -53.12
N GLU A 27 -0.60 54.65 -53.69
CA GLU A 27 -1.46 55.40 -54.65
C GLU A 27 -2.84 55.79 -54.12
N ASN A 28 -3.33 55.29 -52.98
CA ASN A 28 -4.61 55.75 -52.43
C ASN A 28 -4.67 55.41 -50.89
N ILE A 29 -4.06 56.24 -50.07
CA ILE A 29 -4.03 56.04 -48.63
C ILE A 29 -5.42 56.37 -48.07
N ASP A 30 -6.12 55.33 -47.58
CA ASP A 30 -7.40 55.46 -46.89
C ASP A 30 -7.16 55.76 -45.36
N TYR A 31 -6.96 57.06 -45.09
CA TYR A 31 -6.73 57.61 -43.78
C TYR A 31 -7.83 57.23 -42.75
N GLU A 32 -9.07 57.02 -43.21
CA GLU A 32 -10.20 56.72 -42.37
C GLU A 32 -10.10 55.26 -41.87
N LYS A 33 -9.66 54.32 -42.70
CA LYS A 33 -9.39 52.92 -42.32
C LYS A 33 -8.20 52.81 -41.40
N ILE A 34 -7.10 53.48 -41.68
CA ILE A 34 -5.90 53.50 -40.82
C ILE A 34 -6.25 54.07 -39.48
N ALA A 35 -7.05 55.13 -39.35
CA ALA A 35 -7.48 55.69 -38.07
C ALA A 35 -8.34 54.70 -37.27
N LYS A 36 -9.21 53.92 -37.92
CA LYS A 36 -10.03 52.87 -37.29
C LYS A 36 -9.16 51.74 -36.79
N ILE A 37 -8.19 51.27 -37.58
CA ILE A 37 -7.25 50.20 -37.19
C ILE A 37 -6.40 50.68 -36.00
N LYS A 38 -5.84 51.87 -36.03
CA LYS A 38 -5.08 52.43 -34.89
C LYS A 38 -5.91 52.55 -33.62
N SER A 39 -7.18 52.92 -33.73
CA SER A 39 -8.10 52.92 -32.58
C SER A 39 -8.34 51.52 -32.03
N GLN A 40 -8.44 50.50 -32.88
CA GLN A 40 -8.60 49.11 -32.45
C GLN A 40 -7.31 48.57 -31.79
N ILE A 41 -6.14 48.87 -32.34
CA ILE A 41 -4.85 48.53 -31.77
C ILE A 41 -4.70 49.09 -30.36
N LEU A 42 -5.06 50.37 -30.16
CA LEU A 42 -5.03 51.02 -28.84
C LEU A 42 -5.93 50.30 -27.83
N LYS A 43 -7.17 49.99 -28.22
CA LYS A 43 -8.10 49.25 -27.33
C LYS A 43 -7.59 47.86 -26.97
N VAL A 44 -7.00 47.13 -27.90
CA VAL A 44 -6.42 45.82 -27.65
C VAL A 44 -5.21 45.94 -26.75
N LYS A 45 -4.33 46.94 -26.95
CA LYS A 45 -3.17 47.18 -26.08
C LYS A 45 -3.59 47.58 -24.67
N GLU A 46 -4.61 48.42 -24.51
CA GLU A 46 -5.15 48.74 -23.16
C GLU A 46 -5.68 47.48 -22.45
N ARG A 47 -6.42 46.65 -23.13
CA ARG A 47 -6.96 45.42 -22.58
C ARG A 47 -5.85 44.41 -22.22
N LEU A 48 -4.81 44.27 -23.04
CA LEU A 48 -3.62 43.46 -22.75
C LEU A 48 -2.88 43.98 -21.50
N LYS A 49 -2.78 45.30 -21.33
CA LYS A 49 -2.14 45.91 -20.17
C LYS A 49 -2.93 45.66 -18.85
N GLU A 50 -4.26 45.59 -18.93
CA GLU A 50 -5.11 45.21 -17.80
C GLU A 50 -4.96 43.73 -17.43
N LEU A 51 -4.74 42.86 -18.44
CA LEU A 51 -4.58 41.41 -18.23
C LEU A 51 -3.16 41.04 -17.81
N GLU A 52 -2.16 41.85 -18.11
CA GLU A 52 -0.75 41.60 -17.83
C GLU A 52 -0.46 41.24 -16.34
N PRO A 53 -0.97 41.99 -15.34
CA PRO A 53 -0.79 41.64 -13.94
C PRO A 53 -1.53 40.32 -13.52
N LEU A 54 -2.61 39.98 -14.23
CA LEU A 54 -3.40 38.77 -13.96
C LEU A 54 -2.78 37.50 -14.59
N VAL A 55 -1.95 37.70 -15.62
CA VAL A 55 -1.27 36.61 -16.34
C VAL A 55 0.17 36.40 -15.85
N SER A 56 0.86 37.52 -15.49
CA SER A 56 2.25 37.45 -14.97
C SER A 56 2.35 36.84 -13.60
N ASP A 57 1.29 36.81 -12.80
CA ASP A 57 1.25 36.27 -11.46
C ASP A 57 0.80 34.79 -11.40
N VAL A 58 0.65 34.13 -12.55
CA VAL A 58 0.36 32.69 -12.61
C VAL A 58 1.63 31.93 -12.26
N GLN A 59 1.84 31.72 -10.97
CA GLN A 59 2.86 30.80 -10.45
C GLN A 59 2.25 29.42 -10.37
N VAL A 60 2.93 28.43 -10.95
CA VAL A 60 2.60 27.03 -10.71
C VAL A 60 2.90 26.72 -9.25
N THR A 61 1.84 26.53 -8.48
CA THR A 61 1.96 26.21 -7.06
C THR A 61 2.26 24.72 -6.84
N ILE A 62 2.74 24.38 -5.66
CA ILE A 62 2.88 22.99 -5.25
C ILE A 62 1.53 22.25 -5.30
N ASP A 63 0.43 22.98 -5.07
CA ASP A 63 -0.92 22.41 -5.11
C ASP A 63 -1.38 22.12 -6.55
N ASP A 64 -0.96 22.90 -7.54
CA ASP A 64 -1.23 22.60 -8.95
C ASP A 64 -0.46 21.37 -9.43
N LEU A 65 0.83 21.26 -9.07
CA LEU A 65 1.63 20.06 -9.32
C LEU A 65 1.04 18.84 -8.62
N ALA A 66 0.62 19.02 -7.38
CA ALA A 66 -0.03 17.99 -6.60
C ALA A 66 -1.32 17.49 -7.26
N ARG A 67 -2.14 18.39 -7.83
CA ARG A 67 -3.37 18.06 -8.55
C ARG A 67 -3.11 17.32 -9.88
N VAL A 68 -2.04 17.68 -10.60
CA VAL A 68 -1.63 16.92 -11.79
C VAL A 68 -1.17 15.51 -11.42
N ILE A 69 -0.43 15.34 -10.33
CA ILE A 69 -0.02 14.04 -9.82
C ILE A 69 -1.25 13.22 -9.39
N GLU A 70 -2.24 13.86 -8.75
CA GLU A 70 -3.52 13.23 -8.40
C GLU A 70 -4.25 12.68 -9.64
N LEU A 71 -4.33 13.47 -10.71
CA LEU A 71 -4.95 13.05 -11.97
C LEU A 71 -4.20 11.86 -12.62
N TRP A 72 -2.88 11.78 -12.47
CA TRP A 72 -2.07 10.72 -13.07
C TRP A 72 -1.99 9.45 -12.22
N THR A 73 -1.99 9.59 -10.90
CA THR A 73 -1.78 8.47 -9.96
C THR A 73 -3.07 8.02 -9.28
N GLY A 74 -4.15 8.83 -9.35
CA GLY A 74 -5.38 8.62 -8.59
C GLY A 74 -5.24 8.86 -7.08
N VAL A 75 -4.09 9.42 -6.64
CA VAL A 75 -3.82 9.70 -5.21
C VAL A 75 -4.16 11.16 -4.90
N PRO A 76 -5.13 11.46 -4.01
CA PRO A 76 -5.54 12.83 -3.67
C PRO A 76 -4.40 13.65 -3.05
N ALA A 77 -3.88 14.59 -3.79
CA ALA A 77 -2.70 15.37 -3.43
C ALA A 77 -2.92 16.38 -2.29
N ALA A 78 -4.12 16.95 -2.20
CA ALA A 78 -4.49 17.85 -1.11
C ALA A 78 -4.63 17.13 0.25
N LYS A 79 -4.90 15.81 0.25
CA LYS A 79 -4.94 14.97 1.46
C LYS A 79 -3.56 14.52 1.92
N ILE A 80 -2.53 14.60 1.08
CA ILE A 80 -1.23 13.96 1.31
C ILE A 80 -0.48 14.56 2.50
N LYS A 81 -0.52 15.85 2.74
CA LYS A 81 0.30 16.45 3.82
C LYS A 81 -0.34 16.40 5.21
N GLU A 82 -1.57 16.79 5.36
CA GLU A 82 -2.17 16.95 6.71
C GLU A 82 -2.90 15.68 7.19
N SER A 83 -3.57 14.97 6.27
CA SER A 83 -4.23 13.71 6.59
C SER A 83 -3.25 12.55 6.74
N GLU A 84 -2.15 12.55 5.99
CA GLU A 84 -1.09 11.53 6.08
C GLU A 84 -0.46 11.53 7.49
N PHE A 85 -0.10 12.69 8.02
CA PHE A 85 0.42 12.80 9.39
C PHE A 85 -0.61 12.41 10.46
N LYS A 86 -1.89 12.74 10.26
CA LYS A 86 -2.97 12.29 11.16
C LYS A 86 -3.16 10.77 11.11
N LYS A 87 -3.15 10.17 9.92
CA LYS A 87 -3.23 8.71 9.74
C LYS A 87 -2.04 8.00 10.37
N ILE A 88 -0.83 8.47 10.11
CA ILE A 88 0.38 7.91 10.72
C ILE A 88 0.34 8.09 12.25
N GLY A 89 -0.23 9.18 12.75
CA GLY A 89 -0.47 9.41 14.18
C GLY A 89 -1.35 8.34 14.82
N SER A 90 -2.44 7.96 14.15
CA SER A 90 -3.43 6.97 14.61
C SER A 90 -3.15 5.53 14.17
N LEU A 91 -2.09 5.30 13.37
CA LEU A 91 -1.77 4.02 12.75
C LEU A 91 -1.71 2.87 13.77
N GLU A 92 -1.00 3.07 14.88
CA GLU A 92 -0.87 2.06 15.93
C GLU A 92 -2.23 1.63 16.48
N THR A 93 -3.12 2.59 16.75
CA THR A 93 -4.47 2.32 17.25
C THR A 93 -5.32 1.61 16.20
N ALA A 94 -5.21 1.97 14.93
CA ALA A 94 -5.92 1.33 13.83
C ALA A 94 -5.47 -0.12 13.63
N LEU A 95 -4.16 -0.38 13.68
CA LEU A 95 -3.60 -1.73 13.59
C LEU A 95 -4.03 -2.62 14.76
N LYS A 96 -4.00 -2.12 16.02
CA LYS A 96 -4.40 -2.86 17.23
C LYS A 96 -5.87 -3.30 17.20
N LYS A 97 -6.73 -2.59 16.50
CA LYS A 97 -8.15 -3.00 16.35
C LYS A 97 -8.33 -4.23 15.47
N LYS A 98 -7.43 -4.46 14.51
CA LYS A 98 -7.56 -5.53 13.51
C LYS A 98 -6.57 -6.68 13.75
N ILE A 99 -5.44 -6.40 14.40
CA ILE A 99 -4.38 -7.38 14.68
C ILE A 99 -4.28 -7.61 16.19
N ILE A 100 -4.64 -8.80 16.61
CA ILE A 100 -4.76 -9.17 18.02
C ILE A 100 -3.51 -9.93 18.50
N GLY A 101 -3.05 -9.62 19.72
CA GLY A 101 -1.98 -10.33 20.39
C GLY A 101 -0.57 -10.05 19.89
N GLN A 102 -0.37 -8.93 19.15
CA GLN A 102 0.92 -8.53 18.59
C GLN A 102 1.22 -7.06 18.88
N ASP A 103 0.89 -6.57 20.08
CA ASP A 103 0.97 -5.15 20.43
C ASP A 103 2.37 -4.57 20.30
N GLU A 104 3.41 -5.32 20.71
CA GLU A 104 4.81 -4.90 20.60
C GLU A 104 5.24 -4.79 19.14
N ALA A 105 4.90 -5.78 18.31
CA ALA A 105 5.18 -5.77 16.88
C ALA A 105 4.54 -4.56 16.19
N ILE A 106 3.28 -4.26 16.53
CA ILE A 106 2.55 -3.10 16.00
C ILE A 106 3.21 -1.79 16.42
N ALA A 107 3.62 -1.66 17.69
CA ALA A 107 4.27 -0.46 18.18
C ALA A 107 5.60 -0.19 17.46
N LEU A 108 6.43 -1.22 17.26
CA LEU A 108 7.70 -1.13 16.53
C LEU A 108 7.48 -0.69 15.07
N VAL A 109 6.53 -1.31 14.38
CA VAL A 109 6.19 -0.97 13.00
C VAL A 109 5.68 0.48 12.89
N ALA A 110 4.75 0.88 13.74
CA ALA A 110 4.21 2.23 13.74
C ALA A 110 5.28 3.29 14.04
N ALA A 111 6.17 3.03 15.00
CA ALA A 111 7.28 3.92 15.33
C ALA A 111 8.28 4.07 14.18
N ALA A 112 8.66 2.98 13.50
CA ALA A 112 9.57 3.02 12.37
C ALA A 112 8.97 3.75 11.17
N ILE A 113 7.68 3.56 10.88
CA ILE A 113 6.97 4.30 9.83
C ILE A 113 6.89 5.79 10.17
N LYS A 114 6.56 6.15 11.41
CA LYS A 114 6.57 7.55 11.87
C LYS A 114 7.95 8.19 11.66
N ARG A 115 9.02 7.47 12.04
CA ARG A 115 10.41 7.94 11.88
C ARG A 115 10.79 8.14 10.41
N ASN A 116 10.43 7.19 9.54
CA ASN A 116 10.71 7.25 8.10
C ASN A 116 9.96 8.42 7.43
N ARG A 117 8.66 8.56 7.70
CA ARG A 117 7.82 9.63 7.11
C ARG A 117 8.10 11.03 7.66
N ALA A 118 8.63 11.13 8.86
CA ALA A 118 9.09 12.41 9.42
C ALA A 118 10.30 13.00 8.66
N GLY A 119 10.98 12.21 7.82
CA GLY A 119 12.06 12.70 6.95
C GLY A 119 13.28 13.21 7.70
N ILE A 120 13.54 12.75 8.92
CA ILE A 120 14.63 13.23 9.78
C ILE A 120 16.01 12.81 9.22
N THR A 121 16.04 11.75 8.42
CA THR A 121 17.28 11.24 7.82
C THR A 121 17.50 11.80 6.41
N LYS A 122 18.75 12.16 6.08
CA LYS A 122 19.12 12.63 4.72
C LYS A 122 19.00 11.56 3.66
N ARG A 123 19.10 10.27 4.02
CA ARG A 123 18.95 9.15 3.11
C ARG A 123 17.48 8.82 2.94
N ARG A 124 16.98 9.00 1.72
CA ARG A 124 15.62 8.61 1.35
C ARG A 124 15.62 7.15 0.92
N ARG A 125 15.15 6.28 1.80
CA ARG A 125 15.01 4.84 1.57
C ARG A 125 13.67 4.35 2.12
N PRO A 126 13.13 3.23 1.58
CA PRO A 126 11.88 2.67 2.08
C PRO A 126 12.01 2.23 3.54
N ALA A 127 10.93 2.35 4.31
CA ALA A 127 10.85 1.69 5.60
C ALA A 127 10.85 0.18 5.39
N SER A 128 11.64 -0.55 6.17
CA SER A 128 11.90 -1.97 5.93
C SER A 128 11.81 -2.82 7.20
N PHE A 129 11.12 -3.96 7.07
CA PHE A 129 10.81 -4.85 8.18
C PHE A 129 11.08 -6.31 7.82
N ILE A 130 11.61 -7.09 8.78
CA ILE A 130 11.56 -8.54 8.73
C ILE A 130 10.66 -9.03 9.87
N PHE A 131 9.57 -9.69 9.50
CA PHE A 131 8.62 -10.31 10.43
C PHE A 131 8.96 -11.77 10.64
N VAL A 132 9.33 -12.13 11.86
CA VAL A 132 9.79 -13.45 12.23
C VAL A 132 8.86 -14.08 13.25
N GLY A 133 8.58 -15.37 13.12
CA GLY A 133 7.77 -16.09 14.09
C GLY A 133 7.01 -17.26 13.47
N PRO A 134 6.23 -18.00 14.26
CA PRO A 134 5.50 -19.18 13.82
C PRO A 134 4.52 -18.87 12.69
N THR A 135 4.09 -19.92 11.99
CA THR A 135 3.05 -19.80 10.98
C THR A 135 1.69 -19.51 11.65
N GLY A 136 0.87 -18.66 11.01
CA GLY A 136 -0.50 -18.38 11.48
C GLY A 136 -0.62 -17.39 12.64
N VAL A 137 0.43 -16.66 13.00
CA VAL A 137 0.41 -15.66 14.10
C VAL A 137 0.04 -14.24 13.64
N GLY A 138 -0.22 -14.03 12.33
CA GLY A 138 -0.68 -12.75 11.80
C GLY A 138 0.35 -11.92 11.04
N LYS A 139 1.56 -12.45 10.71
CA LYS A 139 2.60 -11.72 9.97
C LYS A 139 2.08 -11.12 8.66
N THR A 140 1.55 -11.95 7.78
CA THR A 140 1.01 -11.53 6.48
C THR A 140 -0.25 -10.66 6.63
N GLU A 141 -1.06 -10.91 7.67
CA GLU A 141 -2.27 -10.13 7.94
C GLU A 141 -1.92 -8.71 8.39
N LEU A 142 -0.90 -8.54 9.24
CA LEU A 142 -0.40 -7.21 9.60
C LEU A 142 0.00 -6.41 8.34
N VAL A 143 0.67 -7.04 7.36
CA VAL A 143 1.07 -6.35 6.13
C VAL A 143 -0.12 -5.90 5.31
N LYS A 144 -1.18 -6.72 5.20
CA LYS A 144 -2.41 -6.35 4.48
C LYS A 144 -3.12 -5.18 5.15
N VAL A 145 -3.31 -5.27 6.47
CA VAL A 145 -3.94 -4.20 7.24
C VAL A 145 -3.09 -2.92 7.17
N LEU A 146 -1.78 -3.04 7.29
CA LEU A 146 -0.85 -1.92 7.16
C LEU A 146 -0.98 -1.23 5.80
N ALA A 147 -1.06 -1.99 4.72
CA ALA A 147 -1.23 -1.45 3.38
C ALA A 147 -2.54 -0.68 3.24
N ALA A 148 -3.64 -1.23 3.74
CA ALA A 148 -4.95 -0.60 3.71
C ALA A 148 -5.03 0.68 4.57
N GLU A 149 -4.35 0.70 5.73
CA GLU A 149 -4.35 1.86 6.62
C GLU A 149 -3.39 2.99 6.17
N LEU A 150 -2.30 2.64 5.47
CA LEU A 150 -1.33 3.64 5.00
C LEU A 150 -1.75 4.32 3.70
N PHE A 151 -2.33 3.58 2.77
CA PHE A 151 -2.56 4.05 1.41
C PHE A 151 -4.03 3.94 1.01
N ASP A 152 -4.63 5.05 0.57
CA ASP A 152 -6.02 5.12 0.08
C ASP A 152 -6.15 4.67 -1.39
N THR A 153 -5.26 3.82 -1.86
CA THR A 153 -5.27 3.34 -3.25
C THR A 153 -5.96 1.98 -3.35
N VAL A 154 -6.54 1.71 -4.51
CA VAL A 154 -7.05 0.38 -4.81
C VAL A 154 -5.89 -0.60 -4.88
N ASP A 155 -5.90 -1.62 -4.02
CA ASP A 155 -4.88 -2.67 -3.94
C ASP A 155 -3.44 -2.13 -3.75
N PRO A 156 -3.14 -1.55 -2.55
CA PRO A 156 -1.82 -0.98 -2.25
C PRO A 156 -0.75 -2.03 -1.94
N LEU A 157 -1.08 -3.31 -1.93
CA LEU A 157 -0.18 -4.41 -1.59
C LEU A 157 0.40 -5.08 -2.84
N ILE A 158 1.73 -5.07 -2.96
CA ILE A 158 2.47 -5.84 -3.95
C ILE A 158 3.06 -7.07 -3.25
N ARG A 159 2.51 -8.25 -3.50
CA ARG A 159 2.99 -9.50 -2.91
C ARG A 159 3.86 -10.27 -3.89
N LEU A 160 4.99 -10.77 -3.40
CA LEU A 160 5.92 -11.67 -4.08
C LEU A 160 6.24 -12.82 -3.13
N ASP A 161 5.90 -14.05 -3.53
CA ASP A 161 6.24 -15.26 -2.81
C ASP A 161 7.64 -15.73 -3.23
N MET A 162 8.57 -15.74 -2.30
CA MET A 162 9.97 -16.05 -2.59
C MET A 162 10.19 -17.52 -2.95
N SER A 163 9.23 -18.40 -2.70
CA SER A 163 9.25 -19.77 -3.21
C SER A 163 9.20 -19.86 -4.75
N GLU A 164 8.65 -18.84 -5.41
CA GLU A 164 8.68 -18.72 -6.87
C GLU A 164 10.01 -18.18 -7.41
N PHE A 165 10.89 -17.68 -6.54
CA PHE A 165 12.14 -16.99 -6.87
C PHE A 165 13.38 -17.71 -6.33
N MET A 166 13.33 -19.03 -6.30
CA MET A 166 14.44 -19.89 -5.81
C MET A 166 15.53 -20.12 -6.88
N GLU A 167 15.21 -19.94 -8.15
CA GLU A 167 16.11 -20.24 -9.26
C GLU A 167 16.91 -19.02 -9.71
N LYS A 168 18.07 -19.26 -10.35
CA LYS A 168 18.97 -18.20 -10.85
C LYS A 168 18.29 -17.21 -11.81
N HIS A 169 17.31 -17.65 -12.59
CA HIS A 169 16.58 -16.82 -13.54
C HIS A 169 15.48 -15.95 -12.88
N ALA A 170 15.29 -16.10 -11.58
CA ALA A 170 14.29 -15.33 -10.84
C ALA A 170 14.53 -13.81 -10.86
N VAL A 171 15.79 -13.39 -10.98
CA VAL A 171 16.17 -11.97 -11.09
C VAL A 171 15.51 -11.30 -12.29
N SER A 172 15.55 -11.95 -13.47
CA SER A 172 14.93 -11.40 -14.69
C SER A 172 13.41 -11.24 -14.56
N ARG A 173 12.77 -12.06 -13.75
CA ARG A 173 11.33 -11.88 -13.44
C ARG A 173 11.06 -10.67 -12.54
N ILE A 174 12.02 -10.27 -11.70
CA ILE A 174 11.87 -9.14 -10.77
C ILE A 174 12.12 -7.81 -11.48
N ILE A 175 13.24 -7.68 -12.21
CA ILE A 175 13.70 -6.43 -12.83
C ILE A 175 13.53 -6.39 -14.35
N GLY A 176 13.13 -7.48 -14.99
CA GLY A 176 13.06 -7.66 -16.45
C GLY A 176 14.24 -8.44 -17.01
N ALA A 177 14.09 -8.98 -18.21
CA ALA A 177 15.15 -9.68 -18.92
C ALA A 177 16.04 -8.67 -19.68
N PRO A 178 17.38 -8.89 -19.73
CA PRO A 178 18.28 -8.05 -20.52
C PRO A 178 17.98 -8.16 -22.03
N PRO A 179 18.40 -7.16 -22.85
CA PRO A 179 18.27 -7.22 -24.30
C PRO A 179 18.87 -8.50 -24.89
N GLY A 180 18.11 -9.16 -25.79
CA GLY A 180 18.52 -10.40 -26.46
C GLY A 180 18.15 -11.69 -25.72
N TYR A 181 17.53 -11.61 -24.54
CA TYR A 181 16.99 -12.79 -23.84
C TYR A 181 15.50 -12.94 -24.07
N VAL A 182 15.00 -14.19 -23.98
CA VAL A 182 13.57 -14.49 -24.04
C VAL A 182 12.86 -13.77 -22.89
N GLY A 183 11.77 -13.04 -23.20
CA GLY A 183 11.03 -12.24 -22.22
C GLY A 183 11.53 -10.79 -22.06
N TYR A 184 12.39 -10.27 -22.94
CA TYR A 184 12.84 -8.87 -22.91
C TYR A 184 11.68 -7.86 -23.02
N ASP A 185 10.64 -8.20 -23.79
CA ASP A 185 9.45 -7.36 -23.92
C ASP A 185 8.56 -7.39 -22.67
N GLU A 186 8.78 -8.32 -21.76
CA GLU A 186 8.09 -8.42 -20.49
C GLU A 186 8.80 -7.55 -19.45
N ALA A 187 8.08 -6.55 -18.93
CA ALA A 187 8.60 -5.72 -17.83
C ALA A 187 8.77 -6.55 -16.55
N GLY A 188 9.77 -6.21 -15.74
CA GLY A 188 9.98 -6.88 -14.46
C GLY A 188 8.77 -6.77 -13.54
N GLN A 189 8.38 -7.87 -12.92
CA GLN A 189 7.15 -7.95 -12.09
C GLN A 189 7.16 -6.92 -10.95
N LEU A 190 8.29 -6.72 -10.28
CA LEU A 190 8.41 -5.77 -9.18
C LEU A 190 8.55 -4.35 -9.71
N THR A 191 9.49 -4.11 -10.62
CA THR A 191 9.81 -2.78 -11.11
C THR A 191 8.64 -2.11 -11.79
N GLU A 192 7.88 -2.84 -12.61
CA GLU A 192 6.70 -2.30 -13.28
C GLU A 192 5.55 -2.02 -12.30
N LYS A 193 5.30 -2.92 -11.32
CA LYS A 193 4.27 -2.70 -10.29
C LYS A 193 4.58 -1.46 -9.45
N VAL A 194 5.85 -1.28 -9.02
CA VAL A 194 6.26 -0.12 -8.22
C VAL A 194 6.23 1.16 -9.05
N ARG A 195 6.63 1.11 -10.32
CA ARG A 195 6.54 2.26 -11.22
C ARG A 195 5.11 2.77 -11.39
N ARG A 196 4.14 1.83 -11.46
CA ARG A 196 2.72 2.17 -11.55
C ARG A 196 2.10 2.58 -10.22
N LYS A 197 2.60 1.99 -9.11
CA LYS A 197 2.10 2.22 -7.75
C LYS A 197 3.26 2.57 -6.81
N PRO A 198 3.80 3.80 -6.88
CA PRO A 198 4.96 4.20 -6.08
C PRO A 198 4.65 4.31 -4.58
N TYR A 199 3.37 4.45 -4.21
CA TYR A 199 2.87 4.42 -2.85
C TYR A 199 2.23 3.06 -2.59
N SER A 200 3.03 2.09 -2.14
CA SER A 200 2.59 0.72 -1.91
C SER A 200 3.37 0.04 -0.78
N VAL A 201 2.80 -1.01 -0.24
CA VAL A 201 3.51 -1.96 0.63
C VAL A 201 3.94 -3.15 -0.22
N ILE A 202 5.22 -3.49 -0.14
CA ILE A 202 5.79 -4.63 -0.85
C ILE A 202 6.04 -5.73 0.16
N LEU A 203 5.42 -6.87 -0.05
CA LEU A 203 5.60 -8.07 0.77
C LEU A 203 6.43 -9.10 0.02
N PHE A 204 7.59 -9.43 0.58
CA PHE A 204 8.38 -10.59 0.20
C PHE A 204 8.08 -11.71 1.21
N ASP A 205 7.25 -12.67 0.80
CA ASP A 205 6.82 -13.76 1.67
C ASP A 205 7.86 -14.90 1.63
N GLU A 206 8.22 -15.46 2.78
CA GLU A 206 9.21 -16.54 2.95
C GLU A 206 10.61 -16.18 2.39
N ILE A 207 11.17 -15.05 2.87
CA ILE A 207 12.43 -14.48 2.36
C ILE A 207 13.61 -15.47 2.40
N GLU A 208 13.60 -16.44 3.31
CA GLU A 208 14.58 -17.50 3.41
C GLU A 208 14.68 -18.41 2.18
N LYS A 209 13.68 -18.42 1.31
CA LYS A 209 13.64 -19.20 0.07
C LYS A 209 14.21 -18.46 -1.14
N ALA A 210 14.44 -17.15 -1.03
CA ALA A 210 14.91 -16.34 -2.15
C ALA A 210 16.31 -16.75 -2.62
N HIS A 211 16.52 -16.77 -3.94
CA HIS A 211 17.86 -16.96 -4.51
C HIS A 211 18.81 -15.83 -4.08
N PRO A 212 20.12 -16.10 -3.86
CA PRO A 212 21.09 -15.08 -3.45
C PRO A 212 21.14 -13.84 -4.34
N ASP A 213 20.92 -13.98 -5.63
CA ASP A 213 20.91 -12.86 -6.57
C ASP A 213 19.69 -11.93 -6.36
N VAL A 214 18.55 -12.48 -5.93
CA VAL A 214 17.38 -11.70 -5.52
C VAL A 214 17.70 -10.90 -4.27
N MET A 215 18.43 -11.50 -3.32
CA MET A 215 18.87 -10.82 -2.11
C MET A 215 19.80 -9.64 -2.41
N ASN A 216 20.64 -9.72 -3.45
CA ASN A 216 21.51 -8.63 -3.88
C ASN A 216 20.69 -7.44 -4.42
N ILE A 217 19.60 -7.69 -5.16
CA ILE A 217 18.68 -6.64 -5.61
C ILE A 217 17.98 -5.97 -4.42
N LEU A 218 17.51 -6.77 -3.46
CA LEU A 218 16.89 -6.24 -2.25
C LEU A 218 17.87 -5.38 -1.44
N LEU A 219 19.13 -5.78 -1.34
CA LEU A 219 20.18 -4.97 -0.71
C LEU A 219 20.30 -3.59 -1.37
N GLN A 220 20.29 -3.53 -2.69
CA GLN A 220 20.35 -2.26 -3.41
C GLN A 220 19.12 -1.39 -3.11
N ILE A 221 17.93 -1.97 -3.08
CA ILE A 221 16.70 -1.25 -2.74
C ILE A 221 16.75 -0.70 -1.31
N LEU A 222 17.21 -1.52 -0.35
CA LEU A 222 17.29 -1.14 1.06
C LEU A 222 18.36 -0.07 1.34
N ASP A 223 19.41 0.00 0.53
CA ASP A 223 20.51 0.96 0.72
C ASP A 223 20.29 2.25 -0.05
N GLU A 224 19.97 2.17 -1.35
CA GLU A 224 19.85 3.31 -2.25
C GLU A 224 18.42 3.82 -2.43
N GLY A 225 17.40 3.03 -2.05
CA GLY A 225 15.99 3.36 -2.27
C GLY A 225 15.56 3.30 -3.74
N ARG A 226 16.40 2.79 -4.65
CA ARG A 226 16.15 2.72 -6.09
C ARG A 226 16.92 1.58 -6.74
N ILE A 227 16.41 1.10 -7.88
CA ILE A 227 17.11 0.15 -8.74
C ILE A 227 16.94 0.55 -10.21
N THR A 228 17.85 0.08 -11.06
CA THR A 228 17.72 0.20 -12.51
C THR A 228 17.15 -1.10 -13.07
N ASP A 229 16.05 -1.02 -13.83
CA ASP A 229 15.47 -2.17 -14.49
C ASP A 229 16.31 -2.59 -15.73
N ALA A 230 15.96 -3.74 -16.32
CA ALA A 230 16.67 -4.26 -17.48
C ALA A 230 16.55 -3.38 -18.74
N GLN A 231 15.61 -2.40 -18.75
CA GLN A 231 15.44 -1.43 -19.83
C GLN A 231 16.22 -0.13 -19.57
N GLY A 232 17.03 -0.07 -18.52
CA GLY A 232 17.83 1.10 -18.14
C GLY A 232 17.06 2.20 -17.41
N ARG A 233 15.81 1.95 -16.99
CA ARG A 233 14.99 2.92 -16.26
C ARG A 233 15.24 2.80 -14.76
N THR A 234 15.43 3.93 -14.09
CA THR A 234 15.52 3.98 -12.64
C THR A 234 14.12 3.93 -12.01
N VAL A 235 13.89 2.96 -11.13
CA VAL A 235 12.66 2.79 -10.37
C VAL A 235 12.92 3.18 -8.93
N ASN A 236 12.12 4.11 -8.40
CA ASN A 236 12.25 4.64 -7.05
C ASN A 236 11.33 3.91 -6.06
N PHE A 237 11.89 3.49 -4.93
CA PHE A 237 11.21 2.78 -3.84
C PHE A 237 11.06 3.61 -2.56
N GLU A 238 11.50 4.87 -2.54
CA GLU A 238 11.53 5.72 -1.33
C GLU A 238 10.18 5.83 -0.63
N ASN A 239 9.09 5.83 -1.41
CA ASN A 239 7.73 5.97 -0.90
C ASN A 239 7.05 4.63 -0.59
N THR A 240 7.72 3.50 -0.83
CA THR A 240 7.21 2.18 -0.50
C THR A 240 7.53 1.79 0.94
N VAL A 241 6.83 0.78 1.44
CA VAL A 241 7.18 0.08 2.69
C VAL A 241 7.52 -1.36 2.34
N ILE A 242 8.69 -1.82 2.73
CA ILE A 242 9.17 -3.18 2.45
C ILE A 242 8.94 -4.05 3.68
N CYS A 243 8.15 -5.10 3.50
CA CYS A 243 7.90 -6.11 4.51
C CYS A 243 8.41 -7.47 4.01
N MET A 244 9.18 -8.16 4.81
CA MET A 244 9.67 -9.50 4.55
C MET A 244 9.14 -10.42 5.63
N THR A 245 8.66 -11.62 5.31
CA THR A 245 8.29 -12.62 6.32
C THR A 245 9.28 -13.76 6.34
N SER A 246 9.50 -14.30 7.52
CA SER A 246 10.30 -15.52 7.71
C SER A 246 9.69 -16.40 8.79
N ASN A 247 9.83 -17.72 8.60
CA ASN A 247 9.49 -18.72 9.60
C ASN A 247 10.75 -19.24 10.35
N ALA A 248 11.90 -18.57 10.19
CA ALA A 248 13.14 -18.93 10.84
C ALA A 248 12.98 -18.98 12.38
N GLY A 249 13.59 -19.97 13.03
CA GLY A 249 13.56 -20.13 14.49
C GLY A 249 12.22 -20.59 15.08
N SER A 250 11.19 -20.86 14.26
CA SER A 250 9.87 -21.28 14.74
C SER A 250 9.83 -22.74 15.27
N ASN A 251 10.80 -23.56 14.91
CA ASN A 251 10.85 -24.98 15.25
C ASN A 251 11.63 -25.31 16.53
N ASP A 252 12.33 -24.32 17.12
CA ASP A 252 13.14 -24.54 18.33
C ASP A 252 12.28 -24.42 19.60
N HIS A 253 11.60 -25.51 19.93
CA HIS A 253 10.92 -25.67 21.22
C HIS A 253 11.90 -25.91 22.43
N ASN A 254 13.21 -25.90 22.22
CA ASN A 254 14.17 -26.08 23.29
C ASN A 254 14.23 -24.84 24.19
N GLY A 255 13.56 -24.96 25.33
CA GLY A 255 13.59 -23.99 26.40
C GLY A 255 15.03 -23.74 26.87
N ILE A 256 15.54 -22.54 26.57
CA ILE A 256 16.73 -22.08 27.30
C ILE A 256 16.25 -21.55 28.65
N VAL A 257 16.55 -22.28 29.68
CA VAL A 257 16.45 -21.82 31.07
C VAL A 257 17.58 -20.81 31.30
N GLY A 258 17.31 -19.54 31.03
CA GLY A 258 18.19 -18.41 31.36
C GLY A 258 17.48 -17.54 32.38
N PHE A 259 17.93 -17.58 33.62
CA PHE A 259 17.50 -16.68 34.68
C PHE A 259 18.00 -15.27 34.38
N ASN A 260 17.08 -14.26 34.19
CA ASN A 260 17.32 -12.81 34.19
C ASN A 260 17.17 -12.00 32.87
N LYS A 261 16.70 -12.55 31.78
CA LYS A 261 16.31 -11.69 30.64
C LYS A 261 14.78 -11.70 30.45
N ALA A 262 14.20 -10.56 30.06
CA ALA A 262 12.80 -10.51 29.69
C ALA A 262 12.53 -11.50 28.53
N LYS A 263 11.41 -12.22 28.57
CA LYS A 263 11.07 -13.27 27.59
C LYS A 263 11.17 -12.77 26.14
N ASP A 264 10.88 -11.49 25.91
CA ASP A 264 10.87 -10.84 24.61
C ASP A 264 12.29 -10.61 24.06
N GLU A 265 13.26 -10.24 24.91
CA GLU A 265 14.66 -10.10 24.50
C GLU A 265 15.26 -11.44 24.07
N VAL A 266 14.94 -12.53 24.80
CA VAL A 266 15.39 -13.88 24.44
C VAL A 266 14.78 -14.35 23.13
N ALA A 267 13.51 -14.05 22.87
CA ALA A 267 12.85 -14.38 21.62
C ALA A 267 13.47 -13.61 20.45
N LYS A 268 13.80 -12.33 20.63
CA LYS A 268 14.47 -11.50 19.63
C LYS A 268 15.89 -11.98 19.31
N GLU A 269 16.68 -12.32 20.33
CA GLU A 269 18.03 -12.87 20.15
C GLU A 269 18.00 -14.21 19.37
N LYS A 270 17.06 -15.11 19.70
CA LYS A 270 16.85 -16.36 18.96
C LYS A 270 16.47 -16.12 17.51
N ALA A 271 15.53 -15.21 17.27
CA ALA A 271 15.10 -14.87 15.92
C ALA A 271 16.26 -14.29 15.07
N ILE A 272 17.05 -13.39 15.66
CA ILE A 272 18.23 -12.81 14.99
C ILE A 272 19.26 -13.90 14.69
N LYS A 273 19.51 -14.82 15.63
CA LYS A 273 20.43 -15.93 15.43
C LYS A 273 19.97 -16.83 14.28
N ALA A 274 18.71 -17.25 14.29
CA ALA A 274 18.13 -18.09 13.24
C ALA A 274 18.16 -17.39 11.86
N LEU A 275 17.89 -16.09 11.82
CA LEU A 275 18.01 -15.30 10.59
C LEU A 275 19.46 -15.19 10.12
N SER A 276 20.44 -15.06 11.02
CA SER A 276 21.87 -14.94 10.69
C SER A 276 22.46 -16.21 10.09
N GLU A 277 21.82 -17.36 10.32
CA GLU A 277 22.18 -18.64 9.68
C GLU A 277 21.75 -18.71 8.21
N ILE A 278 20.72 -17.93 7.83
CA ILE A 278 20.09 -17.95 6.52
C ILE A 278 20.43 -16.70 5.70
N LEU A 279 20.39 -15.54 6.35
CA LEU A 279 20.59 -14.23 5.73
C LEU A 279 21.98 -13.68 6.09
N ARG A 280 22.64 -13.05 5.13
CA ARG A 280 23.94 -12.42 5.36
C ARG A 280 23.82 -11.31 6.42
N PRO A 281 24.81 -11.15 7.33
CA PRO A 281 24.81 -10.08 8.33
C PRO A 281 24.69 -8.68 7.72
N GLU A 282 25.25 -8.48 6.55
CA GLU A 282 25.14 -7.25 5.76
C GLU A 282 23.68 -6.92 5.43
N PHE A 283 22.87 -7.91 5.05
CA PHE A 283 21.44 -7.74 4.77
C PHE A 283 20.66 -7.34 6.00
N LEU A 284 20.89 -8.05 7.12
CA LEU A 284 20.23 -7.77 8.39
C LEU A 284 20.54 -6.36 8.91
N GLY A 285 21.77 -5.86 8.67
CA GLY A 285 22.18 -4.52 9.05
C GLY A 285 21.54 -3.38 8.22
N ARG A 286 20.89 -3.69 7.10
CA ARG A 286 20.19 -2.70 6.25
C ARG A 286 18.69 -2.60 6.54
N VAL A 287 18.14 -3.56 7.23
CA VAL A 287 16.72 -3.57 7.62
C VAL A 287 16.51 -2.66 8.83
N ASP A 288 15.46 -1.86 8.81
CA ASP A 288 15.18 -0.92 9.90
C ASP A 288 14.77 -1.61 11.19
N GLU A 289 13.90 -2.64 11.11
CA GLU A 289 13.45 -3.38 12.29
C GLU A 289 13.25 -4.87 12.00
N ILE A 290 13.73 -5.71 12.92
CA ILE A 290 13.39 -7.14 12.98
C ILE A 290 12.32 -7.29 14.04
N VAL A 291 11.12 -7.68 13.61
CA VAL A 291 9.91 -7.72 14.43
C VAL A 291 9.55 -9.17 14.71
N VAL A 292 9.53 -9.55 15.99
CA VAL A 292 9.20 -10.91 16.42
C VAL A 292 7.71 -11.00 16.71
N PHE A 293 7.08 -12.02 16.13
CA PHE A 293 5.69 -12.37 16.37
C PHE A 293 5.60 -13.52 17.35
N HIS A 294 4.79 -13.36 18.39
CA HIS A 294 4.55 -14.36 19.41
C HIS A 294 3.42 -15.31 19.06
N SER A 295 3.45 -16.50 19.64
CA SER A 295 2.35 -17.46 19.55
C SER A 295 1.08 -16.88 20.16
N LEU A 296 -0.06 -17.14 19.53
CA LEU A 296 -1.36 -16.66 19.97
C LEU A 296 -1.85 -17.44 21.18
N THR A 297 -2.37 -16.73 22.18
CA THR A 297 -3.05 -17.33 23.33
C THR A 297 -4.48 -17.74 22.98
N LYS A 298 -5.13 -18.55 23.79
CA LYS A 298 -6.55 -18.90 23.62
C LYS A 298 -7.46 -17.66 23.62
N GLU A 299 -7.14 -16.69 24.45
CA GLU A 299 -7.88 -15.44 24.52
C GLU A 299 -7.70 -14.63 23.22
N ASN A 300 -6.48 -14.57 22.67
CA ASN A 300 -6.24 -13.96 21.37
C ASN A 300 -7.04 -14.67 20.26
N LEU A 301 -7.08 -16.00 20.27
CA LEU A 301 -7.85 -16.77 19.29
C LEU A 301 -9.35 -16.49 19.41
N LYS A 302 -9.91 -16.35 20.62
CA LYS A 302 -11.30 -15.97 20.84
C LYS A 302 -11.61 -14.60 20.25
N GLN A 303 -10.75 -13.60 20.48
CA GLN A 303 -10.92 -12.26 19.91
C GLN A 303 -10.79 -12.27 18.38
N ILE A 304 -9.85 -13.04 17.82
CA ILE A 304 -9.70 -13.21 16.37
C ILE A 304 -10.93 -13.89 15.77
N THR A 305 -11.50 -14.88 16.47
CA THR A 305 -12.76 -15.53 16.06
C THR A 305 -13.88 -14.50 15.91
N ALA A 306 -14.04 -13.62 16.89
CA ALA A 306 -15.06 -12.57 16.84
C ALA A 306 -14.84 -11.65 15.62
N LEU A 307 -13.61 -11.21 15.35
CA LEU A 307 -13.30 -10.40 14.18
C LEU A 307 -13.61 -11.13 12.85
N MET A 308 -13.27 -12.43 12.74
CA MET A 308 -13.56 -13.21 11.53
C MET A 308 -15.06 -13.45 11.33
N LEU A 309 -15.83 -13.62 12.42
CA LEU A 309 -17.29 -13.73 12.33
C LEU A 309 -17.94 -12.38 11.99
N ASP A 310 -17.36 -11.27 12.45
CA ASP A 310 -17.83 -9.93 12.09
C ASP A 310 -17.66 -9.64 10.60
N GLU A 311 -16.64 -10.18 9.95
CA GLU A 311 -16.46 -10.09 8.48
C GLU A 311 -17.66 -10.68 7.70
N LEU A 312 -18.41 -11.63 8.28
CA LEU A 312 -19.58 -12.25 7.63
C LEU A 312 -20.84 -11.39 7.74
N LYS A 313 -20.88 -10.39 8.64
CA LYS A 313 -22.08 -9.56 8.87
C LYS A 313 -22.43 -8.70 7.66
N GLU A 314 -21.45 -8.05 7.06
CA GLU A 314 -21.68 -7.14 5.93
C GLU A 314 -22.23 -7.87 4.69
N PRO A 315 -21.63 -8.96 4.18
CA PRO A 315 -22.15 -9.71 3.03
C PRO A 315 -23.55 -10.32 3.27
N LEU A 316 -23.86 -10.70 4.51
CA LEU A 316 -25.19 -11.21 4.87
C LEU A 316 -26.23 -10.08 4.99
N GLN A 317 -25.82 -8.94 5.50
CA GLN A 317 -26.68 -7.76 5.58
C GLN A 317 -27.05 -7.21 4.21
N GLU A 318 -26.15 -7.26 3.22
CA GLU A 318 -26.45 -6.92 1.82
C GLU A 318 -27.55 -7.83 1.23
N LYS A 319 -27.66 -9.07 1.72
CA LYS A 319 -28.74 -10.02 1.38
C LYS A 319 -30.01 -9.83 2.22
N GLY A 320 -30.03 -8.85 3.12
CA GLY A 320 -31.15 -8.58 4.03
C GLY A 320 -31.19 -9.51 5.25
N ILE A 321 -30.11 -10.21 5.56
CA ILE A 321 -30.02 -11.19 6.64
C ILE A 321 -29.15 -10.64 7.77
N SER A 322 -29.67 -10.56 8.99
CA SER A 322 -28.91 -10.21 10.19
C SER A 322 -28.15 -11.43 10.71
N PHE A 323 -26.82 -11.33 10.83
CA PHE A 323 -26.01 -12.38 11.43
C PHE A 323 -25.62 -12.02 12.87
N GLN A 324 -25.90 -12.94 13.81
CA GLN A 324 -25.59 -12.77 15.23
C GLN A 324 -24.90 -14.03 15.77
N TYR A 325 -23.99 -13.87 16.73
CA TYR A 325 -23.31 -14.97 17.40
C TYR A 325 -23.12 -14.64 18.89
N ASP A 326 -22.98 -15.67 19.70
CA ASP A 326 -22.75 -15.53 21.14
C ASP A 326 -21.28 -15.86 21.51
N ASP A 327 -20.94 -15.58 22.77
CA ASP A 327 -19.61 -15.87 23.32
C ASP A 327 -19.27 -17.36 23.34
N LYS A 328 -20.28 -18.24 23.44
CA LYS A 328 -20.06 -19.69 23.43
C LYS A 328 -19.61 -20.18 22.06
N ALA A 329 -20.18 -19.63 20.99
CA ALA A 329 -19.76 -19.95 19.63
C ALA A 329 -18.30 -19.52 19.37
N THR A 330 -17.92 -18.31 19.81
CA THR A 330 -16.53 -17.83 19.67
C THR A 330 -15.56 -18.66 20.47
N GLU A 331 -15.90 -19.06 21.68
CA GLU A 331 -15.07 -19.89 22.54
C GLU A 331 -14.93 -21.32 22.00
N TRP A 332 -16.01 -21.91 21.51
CA TRP A 332 -16.00 -23.24 20.90
C TRP A 332 -15.07 -23.28 19.68
N LEU A 333 -15.20 -22.30 18.76
CA LEU A 333 -14.34 -22.18 17.57
C LEU A 333 -12.88 -21.97 17.94
N ALA A 334 -12.61 -21.11 18.90
CA ALA A 334 -11.25 -20.82 19.36
C ALA A 334 -10.59 -22.07 20.00
N ASN A 335 -11.33 -22.82 20.81
CA ASN A 335 -10.84 -24.07 21.43
C ASN A 335 -10.59 -25.14 20.38
N ALA A 336 -11.50 -25.32 19.43
CA ALA A 336 -11.35 -26.28 18.33
C ALA A 336 -10.16 -25.97 17.41
N ALA A 337 -9.76 -24.69 17.29
CA ALA A 337 -8.57 -24.27 16.55
C ALA A 337 -7.29 -24.29 17.40
N GLY A 338 -7.41 -24.09 18.73
CA GLY A 338 -6.27 -24.03 19.65
C GLY A 338 -5.52 -25.35 19.83
N GLU A 339 -6.09 -26.47 19.41
CA GLU A 339 -5.44 -27.78 19.34
C GLU A 339 -4.54 -27.94 18.09
N GLY A 340 -4.64 -27.02 17.13
CA GLY A 340 -3.89 -27.00 15.89
C GLY A 340 -2.49 -26.37 16.02
N ARG A 341 -1.60 -26.70 15.07
CA ARG A 341 -0.21 -26.20 15.03
C ARG A 341 -0.07 -24.81 14.36
N PHE A 342 -1.10 -24.34 13.64
CA PHE A 342 -1.00 -23.20 12.74
C PHE A 342 -1.85 -21.98 13.16
N GLY A 343 -2.28 -21.93 14.43
CA GLY A 343 -2.90 -20.76 15.04
C GLY A 343 -4.12 -20.21 14.29
N ALA A 344 -4.10 -18.93 13.93
CA ALA A 344 -5.22 -18.28 13.22
C ALA A 344 -5.51 -18.85 11.82
N ARG A 345 -4.58 -19.59 11.18
CA ARG A 345 -4.83 -20.26 9.91
C ARG A 345 -5.77 -21.45 10.08
N ASP A 346 -5.57 -22.23 11.14
CA ASP A 346 -6.46 -23.34 11.49
C ASP A 346 -7.83 -22.83 11.86
N LEU A 347 -7.90 -21.74 12.61
CA LEU A 347 -9.16 -21.06 12.96
C LEU A 347 -9.94 -20.63 11.70
N ARG A 348 -9.30 -19.98 10.72
CA ARG A 348 -9.93 -19.60 9.46
C ARG A 348 -10.48 -20.79 8.69
N THR A 349 -9.73 -21.87 8.65
CA THR A 349 -10.17 -23.12 8.02
C THR A 349 -11.37 -23.73 8.72
N LYS A 350 -11.39 -23.64 10.07
CA LYS A 350 -12.49 -24.14 10.89
C LYS A 350 -13.75 -23.28 10.69
N ILE A 351 -13.63 -21.97 10.74
CA ILE A 351 -14.75 -21.05 10.50
C ILE A 351 -15.36 -21.32 9.12
N ARG A 352 -14.51 -21.45 8.08
CA ARG A 352 -15.00 -21.74 6.72
C ARG A 352 -15.84 -23.02 6.69
N LYS A 353 -15.31 -24.12 7.24
CA LYS A 353 -16.01 -25.43 7.19
C LYS A 353 -17.25 -25.50 8.07
N GLU A 354 -17.18 -24.94 9.28
CA GLU A 354 -18.25 -25.11 10.27
C GLU A 354 -19.28 -23.98 10.23
N VAL A 355 -18.92 -22.81 9.71
CA VAL A 355 -19.82 -21.64 9.71
C VAL A 355 -20.18 -21.24 8.28
N GLU A 356 -19.19 -20.89 7.43
CA GLU A 356 -19.47 -20.38 6.08
C GLU A 356 -20.18 -21.43 5.21
N ASP A 357 -19.69 -22.69 5.21
CA ASP A 357 -20.29 -23.79 4.45
C ASP A 357 -21.73 -24.07 4.92
N LYS A 358 -21.97 -24.01 6.24
CA LYS A 358 -23.32 -24.21 6.81
C LYS A 358 -24.28 -23.06 6.51
N ILE A 359 -23.79 -21.82 6.57
CA ILE A 359 -24.60 -20.66 6.15
C ILE A 359 -24.94 -20.78 4.67
N ALA A 360 -23.97 -21.18 3.82
CA ALA A 360 -24.22 -21.40 2.39
C ALA A 360 -25.27 -22.49 2.14
N GLU A 361 -25.20 -23.64 2.85
CA GLU A 361 -26.25 -24.68 2.82
C GLU A 361 -27.63 -24.10 3.17
N ILE A 362 -27.75 -23.37 4.29
CA ILE A 362 -29.03 -22.76 4.72
C ILE A 362 -29.58 -21.81 3.65
N LEU A 363 -28.73 -20.99 3.03
CA LEU A 363 -29.12 -20.05 2.00
C LEU A 363 -29.60 -20.74 0.71
N VAL A 364 -28.97 -21.86 0.35
CA VAL A 364 -29.34 -22.64 -0.85
C VAL A 364 -30.61 -23.45 -0.60
N ASP A 365 -30.72 -24.13 0.54
CA ASP A 365 -31.88 -24.99 0.86
C ASP A 365 -33.17 -24.18 1.10
N ARG A 366 -33.03 -22.93 1.49
CA ARG A 366 -34.16 -22.02 1.79
C ARG A 366 -34.22 -20.83 0.84
N TYR A 367 -33.77 -20.99 -0.41
CA TYR A 367 -33.71 -19.90 -1.39
C TYR A 367 -35.08 -19.24 -1.69
N ASP A 368 -36.19 -19.98 -1.49
CA ASP A 368 -37.59 -19.56 -1.68
C ASP A 368 -38.20 -18.94 -0.42
N GLN A 369 -37.50 -19.00 0.70
CA GLN A 369 -37.97 -18.44 1.98
C GLN A 369 -37.30 -17.10 2.28
N LYS A 370 -38.07 -16.17 2.84
CA LYS A 370 -37.48 -14.88 3.24
C LYS A 370 -36.79 -15.04 4.59
N LEU A 371 -35.49 -15.28 4.55
CA LEU A 371 -34.67 -15.31 5.75
C LEU A 371 -34.35 -13.90 6.22
N THR A 372 -34.54 -13.65 7.54
CA THR A 372 -34.29 -12.34 8.17
C THR A 372 -33.12 -12.37 9.15
N MET A 373 -32.87 -13.51 9.79
CA MET A 373 -31.80 -13.63 10.79
C MET A 373 -31.20 -15.04 10.79
N ILE A 374 -29.86 -15.09 10.99
CA ILE A 374 -29.11 -16.30 11.30
C ILE A 374 -28.36 -16.05 12.60
N GLY A 375 -28.69 -16.84 13.64
CA GLY A 375 -28.01 -16.86 14.94
C GLY A 375 -27.06 -18.05 15.03
N LEU A 376 -25.86 -17.84 15.58
CA LEU A 376 -24.86 -18.88 15.84
C LEU A 376 -24.60 -18.98 17.34
N THR A 377 -24.81 -20.16 17.90
CA THR A 377 -24.50 -20.51 19.30
C THR A 377 -23.75 -21.83 19.39
N ALA A 378 -23.24 -22.17 20.54
CA ALA A 378 -22.61 -23.46 20.77
C ALA A 378 -22.99 -24.06 22.11
N THR A 379 -23.18 -25.39 22.10
CA THR A 379 -23.19 -26.26 23.28
C THR A 379 -22.04 -27.25 23.15
N ASP A 380 -22.31 -28.51 22.86
CA ASP A 380 -21.27 -29.51 22.51
C ASP A 380 -20.82 -29.35 21.05
N LYS A 381 -21.66 -28.75 20.21
CA LYS A 381 -21.39 -28.41 18.79
C LYS A 381 -22.00 -27.06 18.45
N LEU A 382 -21.63 -26.53 17.29
CA LEU A 382 -22.23 -25.32 16.74
C LEU A 382 -23.69 -25.57 16.36
N ASP A 383 -24.57 -24.66 16.73
CA ASP A 383 -26.00 -24.69 16.42
C ASP A 383 -26.44 -23.40 15.74
N PHE A 384 -27.29 -23.54 14.71
CA PHE A 384 -27.75 -22.43 13.88
C PHE A 384 -29.24 -22.19 14.10
N GLN A 385 -29.59 -21.00 14.53
CA GLN A 385 -30.96 -20.53 14.67
C GLN A 385 -31.31 -19.69 13.43
N VAL A 386 -32.34 -20.08 12.70
CA VAL A 386 -32.71 -19.45 11.43
C VAL A 386 -34.14 -18.94 11.51
N ILE A 387 -34.32 -17.64 11.31
CA ILE A 387 -35.60 -16.92 11.35
C ILE A 387 -35.87 -16.26 10.01
#